data_c6fd20c89fc510505ef07464edfdf70b
#
_entry.id   c6fd20c89fc510505ef07464edfdf70b
#
_cell.length_a   1.000
_cell.length_b   1.000
_cell.length_c   1.000
_cell.angle_alpha   90.00
_cell.angle_beta   90.00
_cell.angle_gamma   90.00
#
_symmetry.space_group_name_H-M   'P 1'
#
loop_
_entity.id
_entity.type
_entity.pdbx_description
1 polymer ?
#
loop_
_entity_poly.entity_id
_entity_poly.type
_entity_poly.pdbx_seq_one_letter_code
_entity_poly.pdbx_strand_id
1 'polypeptide(L)'
;MADLQLQYPLALLLLFLAPGFLWLRRRTRRKLPFPAVPPEMAQLRPGFWKRNYNGILFALVYTCLVASLANPGYSRETMEEFIESKWIFLALDLSGSMKRPVSRYSDQTLGDLALDGIASFVDMRRDDDYIGLIAFSSYAKLLAPLTFDKQLLKAKLDLVRSRNHSRIYRELGAGGGTNASEAVWLSLSAFFSMLPEENRLTVEQIAGMREFLLGKPGSLLDIPRKIRDAALGRGMAVILFTDGRIEPTQRAHVRHGGLPNLVNLITLMKAVGVRFYIISVGGEVDQAVEEAMQPAAGEATVGRIFVTSRGLDQTQIEEVYREIDILETNRNLTRITLQPRWLRQPLTLLGLGLAILHLLLRSVPGLRKL
;
A
#
# COMPACT_ATOMS: atom_id res chain seq x y z
N MET A 1 21.63 14.65 -10.30
CA MET A 1 21.10 15.45 -11.45
C MET A 1 19.67 14.99 -11.67
N ALA A 2 18.73 15.90 -11.90
CA ALA A 2 17.34 15.50 -12.14
C ALA A 2 17.24 14.96 -13.57
N ASP A 3 16.94 13.68 -13.73
CA ASP A 3 16.75 13.08 -15.04
C ASP A 3 15.42 13.53 -15.63
N LEU A 4 15.51 14.25 -16.77
CA LEU A 4 14.33 14.68 -17.52
C LEU A 4 13.78 13.48 -18.29
N GLN A 5 12.59 13.04 -17.93
CA GLN A 5 11.88 11.97 -18.63
C GLN A 5 10.75 12.56 -19.49
N LEU A 6 10.59 12.05 -20.68
CA LEU A 6 9.49 12.42 -21.59
C LEU A 6 8.54 11.23 -21.69
N GLN A 7 7.27 11.44 -21.34
CA GLN A 7 6.26 10.38 -21.46
C GLN A 7 5.91 10.06 -22.92
N TYR A 8 5.88 11.09 -23.75
CA TYR A 8 5.55 10.95 -25.18
C TYR A 8 6.57 11.71 -26.04
N PRO A 9 7.81 11.19 -26.23
CA PRO A 9 8.88 11.89 -26.95
C PRO A 9 8.53 12.17 -28.41
N LEU A 10 7.70 11.32 -29.03
CA LEU A 10 7.26 11.50 -30.42
C LEU A 10 6.41 12.77 -30.61
N ALA A 11 5.78 13.30 -29.55
CA ALA A 11 5.03 14.54 -29.65
C ALA A 11 5.92 15.73 -30.04
N LEU A 12 7.22 15.69 -29.72
CA LEU A 12 8.16 16.75 -30.10
C LEU A 12 8.36 16.86 -31.64
N LEU A 13 8.06 15.81 -32.39
CA LEU A 13 8.10 15.87 -33.86
C LEU A 13 7.11 16.88 -34.40
N LEU A 14 6.03 17.19 -33.68
CA LEU A 14 5.10 18.24 -34.08
C LEU A 14 5.75 19.62 -34.13
N LEU A 15 6.86 19.86 -33.44
CA LEU A 15 7.60 21.12 -33.53
C LEU A 15 8.09 21.41 -34.97
N PHE A 16 8.40 20.37 -35.73
CA PHE A 16 8.81 20.52 -37.15
C PHE A 16 7.72 21.03 -38.03
N LEU A 17 6.43 20.95 -37.62
CA LEU A 17 5.30 21.51 -38.37
C LEU A 17 5.15 23.02 -38.14
N ALA A 18 5.75 23.59 -37.10
CA ALA A 18 5.64 25.02 -36.77
C ALA A 18 6.08 25.95 -37.91
N PRO A 19 7.22 25.72 -38.62
CA PRO A 19 7.62 26.54 -39.75
C PRO A 19 6.60 26.48 -40.88
N GLY A 20 6.04 25.30 -41.14
CA GLY A 20 4.98 25.11 -42.17
C GLY A 20 3.72 25.94 -41.86
N PHE A 21 3.26 25.92 -40.59
CA PHE A 21 2.13 26.73 -40.17
C PHE A 21 2.43 28.24 -40.24
N LEU A 22 3.61 28.67 -39.91
CA LEU A 22 4.04 30.07 -39.99
C LEU A 22 4.11 30.53 -41.47
N TRP A 23 4.60 29.64 -42.33
CA TRP A 23 4.65 29.90 -43.79
C TRP A 23 3.26 29.99 -44.40
N LEU A 24 2.37 29.03 -44.09
CA LEU A 24 0.99 29.01 -44.55
C LEU A 24 0.25 30.27 -44.08
N ARG A 25 0.42 30.66 -42.83
CA ARG A 25 -0.16 31.90 -42.27
C ARG A 25 0.34 33.17 -42.97
N ARG A 26 1.61 33.20 -43.40
CA ARG A 26 2.14 34.32 -44.17
C ARG A 26 1.53 34.35 -45.59
N ARG A 27 1.33 33.19 -46.22
CA ARG A 27 0.78 33.05 -47.55
C ARG A 27 -0.70 33.39 -47.62
N THR A 28 -1.48 33.09 -46.61
CA THR A 28 -2.91 33.33 -46.53
C THR A 28 -3.27 34.77 -46.08
N ARG A 29 -2.29 35.59 -45.65
CA ARG A 29 -2.53 36.99 -45.40
C ARG A 29 -2.92 37.69 -46.73
N ARG A 30 -4.20 37.91 -46.93
CA ARG A 30 -4.70 38.75 -48.04
C ARG A 30 -4.12 40.13 -47.89
N LYS A 31 -3.30 40.59 -48.83
CA LYS A 31 -2.86 41.96 -48.93
C LYS A 31 -4.10 42.76 -49.32
N LEU A 32 -4.76 43.39 -48.38
CA LEU A 32 -5.78 44.38 -48.70
C LEU A 32 -5.06 45.53 -49.39
N PRO A 33 -5.52 45.95 -50.59
CA PRO A 33 -4.98 47.13 -51.27
C PRO A 33 -5.34 48.35 -50.41
N PHE A 34 -4.36 48.89 -49.70
CA PHE A 34 -4.52 50.21 -49.07
C PHE A 34 -4.23 51.27 -50.12
N PRO A 35 -5.02 52.38 -50.13
CA PRO A 35 -4.69 53.55 -50.92
C PRO A 35 -3.30 54.03 -50.50
N ALA A 36 -2.55 54.61 -51.46
CA ALA A 36 -1.17 54.99 -51.33
C ALA A 36 -0.93 55.81 -50.05
N VAL A 37 -0.08 55.27 -49.15
CA VAL A 37 0.34 55.97 -47.92
C VAL A 37 1.19 57.18 -48.33
N PRO A 38 0.91 58.39 -47.83
CA PRO A 38 1.72 59.54 -48.10
C PRO A 38 3.21 59.29 -47.75
N PRO A 39 4.15 59.76 -48.58
CA PRO A 39 5.58 59.43 -48.39
C PRO A 39 6.14 59.84 -47.03
N GLU A 40 5.53 60.82 -46.37
CA GLU A 40 5.89 61.28 -45.04
C GLU A 40 5.64 60.21 -43.92
N MET A 41 4.65 59.33 -44.08
CA MET A 41 4.40 58.23 -43.12
C MET A 41 5.20 56.97 -43.43
N ALA A 42 5.86 56.91 -44.56
CA ALA A 42 6.69 55.77 -44.95
C ALA A 42 7.98 55.65 -44.10
N GLN A 43 8.37 56.71 -43.37
CA GLN A 43 9.56 56.72 -42.50
C GLN A 43 9.33 56.04 -41.16
N LEU A 44 8.09 55.80 -40.75
CA LEU A 44 7.74 55.10 -39.54
C LEU A 44 7.68 53.58 -39.79
N ARG A 45 8.83 52.98 -40.14
CA ARG A 45 8.90 51.52 -40.22
C ARG A 45 8.77 50.95 -38.79
N PRO A 46 7.73 50.16 -38.50
CA PRO A 46 7.57 49.52 -37.19
C PRO A 46 8.79 48.65 -36.93
N GLY A 47 9.40 48.81 -35.76
CA GLY A 47 10.56 48.02 -35.34
C GLY A 47 10.29 46.51 -35.45
N PHE A 48 11.36 45.73 -35.59
CA PHE A 48 11.30 44.27 -35.78
C PHE A 48 10.30 43.58 -34.82
N TRP A 49 10.26 43.97 -33.56
CA TRP A 49 9.38 43.44 -32.55
C TRP A 49 7.90 43.71 -32.82
N LYS A 50 7.55 44.93 -33.20
CA LYS A 50 6.17 45.28 -33.51
C LYS A 50 5.65 44.55 -34.75
N ARG A 51 6.52 44.22 -35.71
CA ARG A 51 6.16 43.49 -36.91
C ARG A 51 5.99 41.98 -36.67
N ASN A 52 6.74 41.39 -35.74
CA ASN A 52 6.81 39.95 -35.60
C ASN A 52 6.13 39.43 -34.32
N TYR A 53 5.70 40.29 -33.34
CA TYR A 53 5.17 39.85 -32.03
C TYR A 53 4.06 38.80 -32.15
N ASN A 54 3.16 38.95 -33.12
CA ASN A 54 2.09 37.99 -33.34
C ASN A 54 2.60 36.60 -33.76
N GLY A 55 3.69 36.55 -34.52
CA GLY A 55 4.32 35.31 -34.94
C GLY A 55 5.08 34.66 -33.78
N ILE A 56 5.77 35.48 -33.01
CA ILE A 56 6.53 35.03 -31.81
C ILE A 56 5.56 34.47 -30.79
N LEU A 57 4.48 35.20 -30.48
CA LEU A 57 3.51 34.75 -29.48
C LEU A 57 2.81 33.46 -29.88
N PHE A 58 2.45 33.34 -31.17
CA PHE A 58 1.89 32.11 -31.72
C PHE A 58 2.88 30.93 -31.61
N ALA A 59 4.16 31.15 -31.92
CA ALA A 59 5.18 30.13 -31.80
C ALA A 59 5.37 29.68 -30.33
N LEU A 60 5.33 30.63 -29.39
CA LEU A 60 5.41 30.31 -27.97
C LEU A 60 4.22 29.47 -27.48
N VAL A 61 2.97 29.86 -27.84
CA VAL A 61 1.77 29.09 -27.52
C VAL A 61 1.88 27.68 -28.09
N TYR A 62 2.27 27.57 -29.37
CA TYR A 62 2.43 26.27 -30.03
C TYR A 62 3.48 25.39 -29.33
N THR A 63 4.65 25.97 -29.01
CA THR A 63 5.71 25.25 -28.30
C THR A 63 5.26 24.78 -26.93
N CYS A 64 4.53 25.61 -26.15
CA CYS A 64 3.98 25.21 -24.86
C CYS A 64 2.98 24.07 -24.98
N LEU A 65 2.13 24.09 -25.99
CA LEU A 65 1.15 23.01 -26.23
C LEU A 65 1.85 21.71 -26.62
N VAL A 66 2.83 21.75 -27.51
CA VAL A 66 3.59 20.55 -27.91
C VAL A 66 4.41 20.02 -26.72
N ALA A 67 5.05 20.89 -25.94
CA ALA A 67 5.76 20.51 -24.74
C ALA A 67 4.82 19.87 -23.70
N SER A 68 3.61 20.42 -23.54
CA SER A 68 2.58 19.83 -22.67
C SER A 68 2.14 18.44 -23.16
N LEU A 69 2.05 18.24 -24.50
CA LEU A 69 1.74 16.93 -25.08
C LEU A 69 2.85 15.91 -24.84
N ALA A 70 4.12 16.34 -24.94
CA ALA A 70 5.28 15.50 -24.65
C ALA A 70 5.35 15.09 -23.18
N ASN A 71 4.63 15.81 -22.32
CA ASN A 71 4.54 15.59 -20.88
C ASN A 71 5.89 15.35 -20.22
N PRO A 72 6.78 16.36 -20.19
CA PRO A 72 8.04 16.24 -19.49
C PRO A 72 7.80 16.07 -17.99
N GLY A 73 8.49 15.11 -17.42
CA GLY A 73 8.56 14.87 -15.98
C GLY A 73 10.00 14.97 -15.54
N TYR A 74 10.22 15.44 -14.33
CA TYR A 74 11.49 15.27 -13.67
C TYR A 74 11.33 14.22 -12.58
N SER A 75 12.05 13.13 -12.69
CA SER A 75 12.36 12.35 -11.52
C SER A 75 13.53 13.07 -10.84
N ARG A 76 13.29 13.64 -9.70
CA ARG A 76 14.38 13.78 -8.75
C ARG A 76 14.95 12.37 -8.63
N GLU A 77 16.28 12.23 -8.73
CA GLU A 77 16.93 10.97 -8.41
C GLU A 77 16.09 10.33 -7.33
N THR A 78 15.52 9.18 -7.64
CA THR A 78 14.76 8.43 -6.67
C THR A 78 15.75 8.21 -5.54
N MET A 79 15.75 9.10 -4.55
CA MET A 79 16.23 8.70 -3.25
C MET A 79 15.30 7.55 -2.93
N GLU A 80 15.80 6.34 -3.14
CA GLU A 80 15.23 5.17 -2.56
C GLU A 80 15.37 5.42 -1.07
N GLU A 81 14.41 6.12 -0.51
CA GLU A 81 14.34 6.35 0.91
C GLU A 81 13.90 5.01 1.46
N PHE A 82 14.89 4.23 1.89
CA PHE A 82 14.64 3.00 2.59
C PHE A 82 14.11 3.39 3.97
N ILE A 83 12.80 3.42 4.10
CA ILE A 83 12.16 3.58 5.39
C ILE A 83 12.17 2.21 6.06
N GLU A 84 12.88 2.13 7.18
CA GLU A 84 12.81 0.96 8.05
C GLU A 84 11.42 0.90 8.68
N SER A 85 10.57 0.03 8.20
CA SER A 85 9.21 -0.17 8.69
C SER A 85 8.96 -1.61 9.13
N LYS A 86 8.09 -1.81 10.10
CA LYS A 86 7.60 -3.12 10.49
C LYS A 86 6.29 -3.42 9.77
N TRP A 87 6.09 -4.67 9.39
CA TRP A 87 4.87 -5.16 8.78
C TRP A 87 4.21 -6.15 9.72
N ILE A 88 3.09 -5.77 10.30
CA ILE A 88 2.46 -6.53 11.37
C ILE A 88 1.02 -6.85 11.00
N PHE A 89 0.64 -8.13 11.00
CA PHE A 89 -0.76 -8.53 10.96
C PHE A 89 -1.26 -8.82 12.36
N LEU A 90 -2.38 -8.20 12.72
CA LEU A 90 -3.12 -8.46 13.94
C LEU A 90 -4.32 -9.34 13.59
N ALA A 91 -4.33 -10.57 14.10
CA ALA A 91 -5.38 -11.54 13.89
C ALA A 91 -6.25 -11.63 15.14
N LEU A 92 -7.51 -11.18 15.02
CA LEU A 92 -8.49 -11.11 16.10
C LEU A 92 -9.48 -12.27 16.00
N ASP A 93 -9.59 -13.02 17.07
CA ASP A 93 -10.63 -14.03 17.24
C ASP A 93 -11.99 -13.38 17.50
N LEU A 94 -12.98 -13.71 16.68
CA LEU A 94 -14.38 -13.30 16.84
C LEU A 94 -15.31 -14.51 17.04
N SER A 95 -14.77 -15.61 17.56
CA SER A 95 -15.54 -16.80 17.90
C SER A 95 -16.56 -16.53 19.03
N GLY A 96 -17.49 -17.44 19.22
CA GLY A 96 -18.54 -17.32 20.24
C GLY A 96 -18.00 -17.17 21.67
N SER A 97 -16.85 -17.77 21.97
CA SER A 97 -16.19 -17.70 23.28
C SER A 97 -15.73 -16.29 23.64
N MET A 98 -15.30 -15.50 22.65
CA MET A 98 -14.88 -14.10 22.86
C MET A 98 -16.00 -13.17 23.36
N LYS A 99 -17.25 -13.62 23.31
CA LYS A 99 -18.42 -12.88 23.86
C LYS A 99 -18.54 -13.05 25.38
N ARG A 100 -17.73 -13.90 25.99
CA ARG A 100 -17.76 -14.07 27.45
C ARG A 100 -17.30 -12.79 28.17
N PRO A 101 -17.93 -12.43 29.28
CA PRO A 101 -17.49 -11.29 30.08
C PRO A 101 -16.10 -11.55 30.68
N VAL A 102 -15.28 -10.52 30.77
CA VAL A 102 -13.93 -10.56 31.36
C VAL A 102 -14.02 -11.01 32.83
N SER A 103 -15.05 -10.54 33.55
CA SER A 103 -15.33 -10.95 34.91
C SER A 103 -16.83 -11.04 35.16
N ARG A 104 -17.25 -11.65 36.27
CA ARG A 104 -18.68 -11.76 36.67
C ARG A 104 -19.35 -10.41 36.88
N TYR A 105 -18.59 -9.36 37.09
CA TYR A 105 -19.07 -8.02 37.40
C TYR A 105 -18.77 -7.00 36.29
N SER A 106 -18.29 -7.45 35.14
CA SER A 106 -17.94 -6.59 34.02
C SER A 106 -18.87 -6.84 32.83
N ASP A 107 -19.39 -5.77 32.25
CA ASP A 107 -20.11 -5.82 30.98
C ASP A 107 -19.16 -5.93 29.78
N GLN A 108 -17.85 -5.73 30.00
CA GLN A 108 -16.83 -5.85 28.96
C GLN A 108 -16.57 -7.31 28.63
N THR A 109 -16.61 -7.62 27.35
CA THR A 109 -16.29 -8.96 26.84
C THR A 109 -14.81 -9.13 26.56
N LEU A 110 -14.34 -10.39 26.43
CA LEU A 110 -12.97 -10.69 26.00
C LEU A 110 -12.67 -10.10 24.61
N GLY A 111 -13.68 -10.06 23.72
CA GLY A 111 -13.57 -9.41 22.42
C GLY A 111 -13.41 -7.90 22.53
N ASP A 112 -14.13 -7.25 23.44
CA ASP A 112 -13.98 -5.80 23.66
C ASP A 112 -12.56 -5.50 24.21
N LEU A 113 -12.08 -6.32 25.14
CA LEU A 113 -10.74 -6.18 25.70
C LEU A 113 -9.66 -6.37 24.63
N ALA A 114 -9.82 -7.35 23.74
CA ALA A 114 -8.93 -7.55 22.61
C ALA A 114 -8.91 -6.35 21.65
N LEU A 115 -10.09 -5.82 21.33
CA LEU A 115 -10.21 -4.64 20.46
C LEU A 115 -9.56 -3.40 21.09
N ASP A 116 -9.72 -3.20 22.40
CA ASP A 116 -9.05 -2.10 23.12
C ASP A 116 -7.54 -2.25 23.10
N GLY A 117 -7.03 -3.46 23.38
CA GLY A 117 -5.60 -3.76 23.30
C GLY A 117 -5.03 -3.53 21.90
N ILE A 118 -5.72 -3.98 20.85
CA ILE A 118 -5.32 -3.73 19.46
C ILE A 118 -5.33 -2.24 19.14
N ALA A 119 -6.35 -1.50 19.58
CA ALA A 119 -6.43 -0.06 19.34
C ALA A 119 -5.25 0.67 20.01
N SER A 120 -4.95 0.34 21.27
CA SER A 120 -3.80 0.87 22.00
C SER A 120 -2.48 0.52 21.30
N PHE A 121 -2.33 -0.71 20.80
CA PHE A 121 -1.15 -1.12 20.04
C PHE A 121 -0.97 -0.28 18.77
N VAL A 122 -2.05 -0.06 18.01
CA VAL A 122 -2.04 0.77 16.79
C VAL A 122 -1.60 2.20 17.12
N ASP A 123 -2.06 2.75 18.27
CA ASP A 123 -1.68 4.10 18.68
C ASP A 123 -0.20 4.23 19.07
N MET A 124 0.34 3.23 19.75
CA MET A 124 1.75 3.20 20.16
C MET A 124 2.72 3.00 19.01
N ARG A 125 2.25 2.52 17.84
CA ARG A 125 3.13 2.24 16.70
C ARG A 125 3.60 3.53 16.04
N ARG A 126 4.76 3.44 15.40
CA ARG A 126 5.33 4.53 14.59
C ARG A 126 4.46 4.78 13.36
N ASP A 127 4.54 5.99 12.83
CA ASP A 127 3.74 6.38 11.66
C ASP A 127 4.20 5.71 10.36
N ASP A 128 5.41 5.15 10.35
CA ASP A 128 6.01 4.42 9.23
C ASP A 128 5.78 2.89 9.29
N ASP A 129 5.20 2.37 10.38
CA ASP A 129 4.88 0.95 10.49
C ASP A 129 3.57 0.60 9.76
N TYR A 130 3.57 -0.54 9.07
CA TYR A 130 2.40 -1.06 8.35
C TYR A 130 1.69 -2.09 9.19
N ILE A 131 0.42 -1.87 9.44
CA ILE A 131 -0.44 -2.78 10.20
C ILE A 131 -1.58 -3.26 9.32
N GLY A 132 -1.82 -4.57 9.32
CA GLY A 132 -2.99 -5.19 8.73
C GLY A 132 -3.89 -5.79 9.79
N LEU A 133 -5.18 -5.88 9.52
CA LEU A 133 -6.16 -6.47 10.41
C LEU A 133 -6.83 -7.68 9.76
N ILE A 134 -6.83 -8.80 10.47
CA ILE A 134 -7.53 -10.02 10.11
C ILE A 134 -8.48 -10.37 11.24
N ALA A 135 -9.71 -10.70 10.91
CA ALA A 135 -10.64 -11.31 11.85
C ALA A 135 -10.87 -12.77 11.47
N PHE A 136 -11.03 -13.62 12.48
CA PHE A 136 -11.30 -15.03 12.24
C PHE A 136 -12.28 -15.62 13.26
N SER A 137 -12.89 -16.69 12.86
CA SER A 137 -13.70 -17.62 13.67
C SER A 137 -13.59 -19.00 13.00
N SER A 138 -14.65 -19.53 12.40
CA SER A 138 -14.56 -20.70 11.54
C SER A 138 -13.79 -20.44 10.24
N TYR A 139 -13.83 -19.19 9.75
CA TYR A 139 -13.11 -18.69 8.59
C TYR A 139 -12.33 -17.44 8.96
N ALA A 140 -11.30 -17.11 8.17
CA ALA A 140 -10.54 -15.87 8.30
C ALA A 140 -10.91 -14.87 7.19
N LYS A 141 -10.88 -13.59 7.54
CA LYS A 141 -11.15 -12.48 6.62
C LYS A 141 -10.20 -11.33 6.85
N LEU A 142 -9.64 -10.80 5.77
CA LEU A 142 -8.87 -9.58 5.79
C LEU A 142 -9.82 -8.38 5.98
N LEU A 143 -9.71 -7.68 7.11
CA LEU A 143 -10.48 -6.48 7.41
C LEU A 143 -9.81 -5.22 6.87
N ALA A 144 -8.49 -5.15 7.01
CA ALA A 144 -7.66 -4.10 6.45
C ALA A 144 -6.35 -4.69 5.93
N PRO A 145 -5.93 -4.36 4.70
CA PRO A 145 -4.61 -4.69 4.21
C PRO A 145 -3.54 -3.94 5.03
N LEU A 146 -2.27 -4.28 4.84
CA LEU A 146 -1.18 -3.53 5.45
C LEU A 146 -1.25 -2.05 5.07
N THR A 147 -1.37 -1.20 6.07
CA THR A 147 -1.49 0.25 5.92
C THR A 147 -0.84 0.96 7.10
N PHE A 148 -0.33 2.16 6.87
CA PHE A 148 0.13 3.08 7.92
C PHE A 148 -0.99 4.01 8.41
N ASP A 149 -2.18 3.95 7.79
CA ASP A 149 -3.33 4.79 8.15
C ASP A 149 -4.00 4.28 9.44
N LYS A 150 -3.58 4.84 10.58
CA LYS A 150 -4.13 4.51 11.90
C LYS A 150 -5.62 4.82 12.02
N GLN A 151 -6.12 5.84 11.31
CA GLN A 151 -7.54 6.21 11.36
C GLN A 151 -8.40 5.17 10.65
N LEU A 152 -7.93 4.66 9.50
CA LEU A 152 -8.59 3.56 8.81
C LEU A 152 -8.64 2.31 9.68
N LEU A 153 -7.52 1.96 10.35
CA LEU A 153 -7.45 0.79 11.23
C LEU A 153 -8.46 0.93 12.39
N LYS A 154 -8.50 2.08 13.06
CA LYS A 154 -9.47 2.34 14.15
C LYS A 154 -10.91 2.28 13.65
N ALA A 155 -11.22 2.87 12.51
CA ALA A 155 -12.55 2.78 11.92
C ALA A 155 -12.96 1.33 11.64
N LYS A 156 -12.02 0.46 11.24
CA LYS A 156 -12.28 -0.98 11.07
C LYS A 156 -12.51 -1.70 12.41
N LEU A 157 -11.77 -1.35 13.45
CA LEU A 157 -11.98 -1.90 14.81
C LEU A 157 -13.35 -1.46 15.36
N ASP A 158 -13.73 -0.20 15.20
CA ASP A 158 -15.04 0.31 15.61
C ASP A 158 -16.18 -0.37 14.83
N LEU A 159 -15.96 -0.67 13.56
CA LEU A 159 -16.90 -1.43 12.74
C LEU A 159 -17.14 -2.85 13.30
N VAL A 160 -16.07 -3.51 13.77
CA VAL A 160 -16.17 -4.82 14.42
C VAL A 160 -16.85 -4.71 15.77
N ARG A 161 -16.53 -3.67 16.56
CA ARG A 161 -17.12 -3.42 17.87
C ARG A 161 -18.63 -3.12 17.80
N SER A 162 -19.04 -2.40 16.77
CA SER A 162 -20.46 -2.11 16.56
C SER A 162 -21.20 -3.40 16.22
N ARG A 163 -21.86 -4.00 17.21
CA ARG A 163 -22.57 -5.30 17.15
C ARG A 163 -23.66 -5.37 16.04
N ASN A 164 -23.93 -4.29 15.36
CA ASN A 164 -24.82 -4.23 14.20
C ASN A 164 -24.27 -4.87 12.92
N HIS A 165 -23.00 -5.32 12.91
CA HIS A 165 -22.40 -5.97 11.75
C HIS A 165 -22.59 -7.48 11.76
N SER A 166 -23.84 -7.91 11.82
CA SER A 166 -24.25 -9.31 11.60
C SER A 166 -23.65 -9.92 10.33
N ARG A 167 -23.23 -9.08 9.36
CA ARG A 167 -22.60 -9.54 8.10
C ARG A 167 -21.19 -10.07 8.33
N ILE A 168 -20.31 -9.33 9.04
CA ILE A 168 -18.93 -9.80 9.33
C ILE A 168 -18.98 -11.10 10.12
N TYR A 169 -19.75 -11.15 11.19
CA TYR A 169 -19.90 -12.36 12.00
C TYR A 169 -20.46 -13.54 11.22
N ARG A 170 -21.41 -13.30 10.30
CA ARG A 170 -21.98 -14.33 9.44
C ARG A 170 -20.96 -14.86 8.41
N GLU A 171 -20.21 -13.97 7.79
CA GLU A 171 -19.18 -14.33 6.82
C GLU A 171 -18.01 -15.10 7.47
N LEU A 172 -17.73 -14.84 8.76
CA LEU A 172 -16.72 -15.58 9.52
C LEU A 172 -17.22 -16.91 10.07
N GLY A 173 -18.52 -17.24 9.93
CA GLY A 173 -19.12 -18.43 10.51
C GLY A 173 -19.05 -18.41 12.05
N ALA A 174 -19.23 -17.23 12.66
CA ALA A 174 -19.12 -17.06 14.09
C ALA A 174 -20.09 -17.96 14.86
N GLY A 175 -19.56 -18.82 15.72
CA GLY A 175 -20.30 -19.85 16.46
C GLY A 175 -19.93 -21.28 16.11
N GLY A 176 -19.17 -21.53 15.02
CA GLY A 176 -18.81 -22.86 14.53
C GLY A 176 -17.39 -23.34 14.85
N GLY A 177 -16.51 -22.50 15.37
CA GLY A 177 -15.13 -22.91 15.68
C GLY A 177 -14.15 -21.73 15.71
N THR A 178 -12.90 -22.01 16.06
CA THR A 178 -11.79 -21.07 16.11
C THR A 178 -10.67 -21.57 15.20
N ASN A 179 -10.54 -20.99 14.00
CA ASN A 179 -9.58 -21.43 13.01
C ASN A 179 -8.38 -20.47 12.91
N ALA A 180 -7.47 -20.57 13.87
CA ALA A 180 -6.26 -19.78 13.92
C ALA A 180 -5.33 -20.03 12.71
N SER A 181 -5.27 -21.27 12.22
CA SER A 181 -4.41 -21.66 11.10
C SER A 181 -4.75 -20.91 9.82
N GLU A 182 -6.04 -20.69 9.56
CA GLU A 182 -6.47 -19.96 8.37
C GLU A 182 -6.09 -18.47 8.47
N ALA A 183 -6.22 -17.88 9.67
CA ALA A 183 -5.81 -16.50 9.91
C ALA A 183 -4.30 -16.29 9.69
N VAL A 184 -3.48 -17.23 10.20
CA VAL A 184 -2.02 -17.20 9.99
C VAL A 184 -1.67 -17.40 8.51
N TRP A 185 -2.32 -18.34 7.83
CA TRP A 185 -2.10 -18.54 6.39
C TRP A 185 -2.51 -17.31 5.56
N LEU A 186 -3.62 -16.69 5.89
CA LEU A 186 -4.06 -15.46 5.23
C LEU A 186 -3.06 -14.32 5.44
N SER A 187 -2.50 -14.19 6.65
CA SER A 187 -1.44 -13.21 6.94
C SER A 187 -0.20 -13.45 6.09
N LEU A 188 0.29 -14.68 6.02
CA LEU A 188 1.45 -15.04 5.21
C LEU A 188 1.19 -14.83 3.72
N SER A 189 0.02 -15.21 3.23
CA SER A 189 -0.37 -15.01 1.83
C SER A 189 -0.40 -13.53 1.47
N ALA A 190 -0.88 -12.67 2.38
CA ALA A 190 -0.87 -11.23 2.20
C ALA A 190 0.56 -10.68 2.19
N PHE A 191 1.45 -11.12 3.08
CA PHE A 191 2.86 -10.74 3.04
C PHE A 191 3.50 -11.13 1.69
N PHE A 192 3.31 -12.36 1.24
CA PHE A 192 3.89 -12.84 -0.02
C PHE A 192 3.37 -12.07 -1.23
N SER A 193 2.11 -11.61 -1.21
CA SER A 193 1.53 -10.83 -2.30
C SER A 193 2.09 -9.41 -2.39
N MET A 194 2.60 -8.87 -1.28
CA MET A 194 3.16 -7.51 -1.18
C MET A 194 4.67 -7.46 -1.41
N LEU A 195 5.32 -8.61 -1.56
CA LEU A 195 6.75 -8.65 -1.86
C LEU A 195 7.07 -7.94 -3.19
N PRO A 196 8.26 -7.32 -3.30
CA PRO A 196 8.74 -6.76 -4.55
C PRO A 196 8.64 -7.77 -5.70
N GLU A 197 8.46 -7.29 -6.92
CA GLU A 197 8.21 -8.13 -8.10
C GLU A 197 9.27 -9.21 -8.29
N GLU A 198 10.52 -8.90 -7.96
CA GLU A 198 11.67 -9.81 -8.01
C GLU A 198 11.52 -11.03 -7.08
N ASN A 199 10.87 -10.83 -5.94
CA ASN A 199 10.69 -11.82 -4.88
C ASN A 199 9.26 -12.41 -4.83
N ARG A 200 8.37 -11.94 -5.71
CA ARG A 200 6.98 -12.42 -5.75
C ARG A 200 6.92 -13.90 -6.10
N LEU A 201 6.08 -14.62 -5.38
CA LEU A 201 5.84 -16.04 -5.62
C LEU A 201 4.90 -16.24 -6.82
N THR A 202 5.15 -17.29 -7.59
CA THR A 202 4.21 -17.74 -8.62
C THR A 202 3.05 -18.53 -7.98
N VAL A 203 1.96 -18.66 -8.73
CA VAL A 203 0.79 -19.45 -8.27
C VAL A 203 1.16 -20.90 -7.99
N GLU A 204 2.05 -21.49 -8.82
CA GLU A 204 2.54 -22.85 -8.66
C GLU A 204 3.36 -23.01 -7.38
N GLN A 205 4.20 -22.03 -7.05
CA GLN A 205 5.00 -22.04 -5.82
C GLN A 205 4.11 -21.95 -4.57
N ILE A 206 3.08 -21.11 -4.60
CA ILE A 206 2.09 -21.00 -3.51
C ILE A 206 1.29 -22.31 -3.39
N ALA A 207 0.89 -22.91 -4.52
CA ALA A 207 0.15 -24.17 -4.53
C ALA A 207 1.00 -25.33 -3.98
N GLY A 208 2.29 -25.40 -4.32
CA GLY A 208 3.22 -26.40 -3.78
C GLY A 208 3.39 -26.30 -2.25
N MET A 209 3.56 -25.10 -1.73
CA MET A 209 3.61 -24.86 -0.27
C MET A 209 2.29 -25.29 0.41
N ARG A 210 1.17 -25.09 -0.23
CA ARG A 210 -0.15 -25.47 0.33
C ARG A 210 -0.26 -26.96 0.61
N GLU A 211 0.30 -27.81 -0.21
CA GLU A 211 0.27 -29.28 0.02
C GLU A 211 1.00 -29.69 1.29
N PHE A 212 2.17 -29.09 1.53
CA PHE A 212 2.89 -29.25 2.80
C PHE A 212 2.07 -28.74 3.99
N LEU A 213 1.47 -27.55 3.86
CA LEU A 213 0.66 -26.94 4.93
C LEU A 213 -0.59 -27.78 5.28
N LEU A 214 -1.12 -28.53 4.34
CA LEU A 214 -2.22 -29.46 4.56
C LEU A 214 -1.77 -30.78 5.23
N GLY A 215 -0.47 -30.95 5.49
CA GLY A 215 0.07 -32.13 6.13
C GLY A 215 -0.06 -33.39 5.28
N LYS A 216 -0.08 -33.27 3.94
CA LYS A 216 -0.14 -34.43 3.05
C LYS A 216 1.11 -35.32 3.24
N PRO A 217 0.95 -36.65 3.38
CA PRO A 217 2.08 -37.53 3.52
C PRO A 217 3.05 -37.41 2.34
N GLY A 218 4.35 -37.24 2.64
CA GLY A 218 5.39 -37.14 1.62
C GLY A 218 5.58 -35.73 1.02
N SER A 219 4.75 -34.74 1.39
CA SER A 219 4.98 -33.37 0.97
C SER A 219 6.17 -32.77 1.72
N LEU A 220 7.09 -32.13 1.00
CA LEU A 220 8.23 -31.41 1.55
C LEU A 220 7.99 -29.91 1.45
N LEU A 221 8.52 -29.17 2.43
CA LEU A 221 8.49 -27.72 2.37
C LEU A 221 9.54 -27.23 1.36
N ASP A 222 9.07 -26.92 0.16
CA ASP A 222 9.90 -26.33 -0.88
C ASP A 222 9.74 -24.80 -0.88
N ILE A 223 10.68 -24.12 -0.25
CA ILE A 223 10.73 -22.66 -0.21
C ILE A 223 11.71 -22.19 -1.27
N PRO A 224 11.28 -21.37 -2.24
CA PRO A 224 12.17 -20.80 -3.23
C PRO A 224 13.38 -20.10 -2.61
N ARG A 225 14.58 -20.36 -3.12
CA ARG A 225 15.83 -19.77 -2.60
C ARG A 225 15.76 -18.25 -2.50
N LYS A 226 15.14 -17.60 -3.48
CA LYS A 226 14.95 -16.14 -3.50
C LYS A 226 14.25 -15.56 -2.27
N ILE A 227 13.37 -16.35 -1.61
CA ILE A 227 12.69 -15.93 -0.39
C ILE A 227 13.54 -16.25 0.85
N ARG A 228 14.12 -17.44 0.87
CA ARG A 228 14.98 -17.91 1.96
C ARG A 228 16.23 -17.03 2.12
N ASP A 229 16.90 -16.73 1.03
CA ASP A 229 18.17 -16.01 1.02
C ASP A 229 18.00 -14.50 1.24
N ALA A 230 16.81 -13.95 0.89
CA ALA A 230 16.54 -12.53 1.03
C ALA A 230 16.21 -12.11 2.48
N ALA A 231 16.09 -13.05 3.42
CA ALA A 231 15.69 -12.79 4.81
C ALA A 231 14.42 -11.91 4.90
N LEU A 232 13.48 -12.11 3.99
CA LEU A 232 12.31 -11.26 3.74
C LEU A 232 11.37 -11.12 4.94
N GLY A 233 11.40 -12.09 5.84
CA GLY A 233 10.57 -12.05 7.05
C GLY A 233 11.09 -11.16 8.17
N ARG A 234 12.28 -10.58 8.02
CA ARG A 234 12.80 -9.65 9.03
C ARG A 234 11.92 -8.42 9.11
N GLY A 235 11.38 -8.14 10.32
CA GLY A 235 10.43 -7.07 10.54
C GLY A 235 8.99 -7.39 10.11
N MET A 236 8.69 -8.66 9.75
CA MET A 236 7.33 -9.15 9.56
C MET A 236 6.88 -9.94 10.78
N ALA A 237 5.71 -9.64 11.31
CA ALA A 237 5.15 -10.33 12.45
C ALA A 237 3.65 -10.59 12.28
N VAL A 238 3.19 -11.72 12.82
CA VAL A 238 1.78 -12.05 12.99
C VAL A 238 1.50 -12.15 14.48
N ILE A 239 0.53 -11.38 14.96
CA ILE A 239 0.08 -11.42 16.36
C ILE A 239 -1.33 -11.99 16.38
N LEU A 240 -1.50 -13.13 16.99
CA LEU A 240 -2.78 -13.82 17.15
C LEU A 240 -3.34 -13.53 18.54
N PHE A 241 -4.57 -13.03 18.62
CA PHE A 241 -5.28 -12.83 19.88
C PHE A 241 -6.51 -13.74 19.91
N THR A 242 -6.57 -14.65 20.94
CA THR A 242 -7.66 -15.63 21.08
C THR A 242 -7.86 -16.03 22.54
N ASP A 243 -9.08 -16.47 22.90
CA ASP A 243 -9.39 -17.14 24.15
C ASP A 243 -9.64 -18.65 23.98
N GLY A 244 -9.55 -19.11 22.73
CA GLY A 244 -9.80 -20.48 22.34
C GLY A 244 -8.59 -21.39 22.54
N ARG A 245 -8.85 -22.70 22.55
CA ARG A 245 -7.81 -23.71 22.50
C ARG A 245 -7.11 -23.67 21.14
N ILE A 246 -5.82 -23.55 21.16
CA ILE A 246 -4.99 -23.55 19.95
C ILE A 246 -4.47 -24.96 19.72
N GLU A 247 -4.99 -25.60 18.69
CA GLU A 247 -4.64 -26.97 18.29
C GLU A 247 -3.89 -26.95 16.94
N PRO A 248 -3.01 -27.96 16.69
CA PRO A 248 -2.28 -28.05 15.41
C PRO A 248 -3.23 -28.19 14.20
N THR A 249 -4.32 -28.92 14.39
CA THR A 249 -5.33 -29.17 13.36
C THR A 249 -6.71 -28.99 13.97
N GLN A 250 -7.40 -27.93 13.60
CA GLN A 250 -8.73 -27.70 14.09
C GLN A 250 -9.74 -28.51 13.28
N ARG A 251 -10.71 -29.12 13.97
CA ARG A 251 -11.82 -29.89 13.36
C ARG A 251 -12.86 -28.94 12.75
N ALA A 252 -12.46 -28.05 11.86
CA ALA A 252 -13.41 -27.25 11.12
C ALA A 252 -14.02 -28.09 9.99
N HIS A 253 -15.30 -27.92 9.76
CA HIS A 253 -16.01 -28.58 8.69
C HIS A 253 -15.32 -28.34 7.34
N VAL A 254 -14.68 -29.39 6.82
CA VAL A 254 -13.91 -29.41 5.58
C VAL A 254 -14.87 -29.24 4.41
N ARG A 255 -15.23 -28.02 4.05
CA ARG A 255 -15.97 -27.76 2.81
C ARG A 255 -15.07 -27.53 1.60
N HIS A 256 -13.79 -27.17 1.77
CA HIS A 256 -12.93 -26.80 0.65
C HIS A 256 -11.46 -27.21 0.87
N GLY A 257 -11.16 -28.50 0.75
CA GLY A 257 -9.78 -28.94 0.50
C GLY A 257 -8.80 -28.97 1.68
N GLY A 258 -9.29 -28.97 2.92
CA GLY A 258 -8.46 -29.07 4.13
C GLY A 258 -7.94 -27.73 4.67
N LEU A 259 -7.64 -27.71 5.96
CA LEU A 259 -7.11 -26.56 6.66
C LEU A 259 -5.60 -26.70 6.83
N PRO A 260 -4.83 -25.61 6.73
CA PRO A 260 -3.42 -25.63 7.06
C PRO A 260 -3.16 -26.14 8.47
N ASN A 261 -2.13 -26.96 8.63
CA ASN A 261 -1.67 -27.37 9.95
C ASN A 261 -0.86 -26.22 10.57
N LEU A 262 -1.17 -25.82 11.81
CA LEU A 262 -0.52 -24.69 12.45
C LEU A 262 0.98 -24.94 12.71
N VAL A 263 1.37 -26.19 13.05
CA VAL A 263 2.79 -26.57 13.22
C VAL A 263 3.56 -26.40 11.91
N ASN A 264 2.95 -26.82 10.78
CA ASN A 264 3.55 -26.64 9.47
C ASN A 264 3.65 -25.15 9.08
N LEU A 265 2.66 -24.33 9.46
CA LEU A 265 2.71 -22.88 9.27
C LEU A 265 3.84 -22.26 10.08
N ILE A 266 4.02 -22.66 11.35
CA ILE A 266 5.13 -22.20 12.20
C ILE A 266 6.47 -22.59 11.55
N THR A 267 6.58 -23.81 11.02
CA THR A 267 7.78 -24.26 10.28
C THR A 267 8.05 -23.40 9.05
N LEU A 268 7.02 -23.04 8.30
CA LEU A 268 7.13 -22.11 7.17
C LEU A 268 7.58 -20.72 7.65
N MET A 269 6.97 -20.19 8.72
CA MET A 269 7.32 -18.89 9.29
C MET A 269 8.78 -18.84 9.74
N LYS A 270 9.26 -19.89 10.41
CA LYS A 270 10.67 -20.07 10.76
C LYS A 270 11.57 -19.97 9.53
N ALA A 271 11.25 -20.71 8.50
CA ALA A 271 12.05 -20.80 7.30
C ALA A 271 12.11 -19.51 6.48
N VAL A 272 11.06 -18.67 6.54
CA VAL A 272 11.03 -17.35 5.87
C VAL A 272 11.39 -16.18 6.79
N GLY A 273 11.57 -16.43 8.11
CA GLY A 273 11.96 -15.42 9.08
C GLY A 273 10.82 -14.53 9.60
N VAL A 274 9.56 -14.88 9.34
CA VAL A 274 8.38 -14.16 9.88
C VAL A 274 8.19 -14.55 11.35
N ARG A 275 7.95 -13.57 12.22
CA ARG A 275 7.71 -13.82 13.65
C ARG A 275 6.24 -14.07 13.95
N PHE A 276 5.99 -14.91 14.96
CA PHE A 276 4.65 -15.30 15.35
C PHE A 276 4.45 -15.14 16.85
N TYR A 277 3.48 -14.33 17.24
CA TYR A 277 3.11 -14.10 18.63
C TYR A 277 1.69 -14.58 18.87
N ILE A 278 1.49 -15.27 19.97
CA ILE A 278 0.18 -15.75 20.41
C ILE A 278 -0.13 -15.11 21.76
N ILE A 279 -1.24 -14.41 21.83
CA ILE A 279 -1.80 -13.86 23.07
C ILE A 279 -3.03 -14.71 23.40
N SER A 280 -2.91 -15.63 24.32
CA SER A 280 -3.98 -16.54 24.75
C SER A 280 -4.59 -16.08 26.07
N VAL A 281 -5.89 -15.81 26.08
CA VAL A 281 -6.63 -15.37 27.28
C VAL A 281 -7.40 -16.54 27.87
N GLY A 282 -6.75 -17.27 28.79
CA GLY A 282 -7.35 -18.40 29.47
C GLY A 282 -7.59 -19.64 28.59
N GLY A 283 -7.09 -19.62 27.35
CA GLY A 283 -7.08 -20.76 26.45
C GLY A 283 -5.85 -21.66 26.67
N GLU A 284 -5.98 -22.94 26.37
CA GLU A 284 -4.88 -23.89 26.36
C GLU A 284 -4.19 -23.86 25.00
N VAL A 285 -2.87 -23.87 24.99
CA VAL A 285 -2.07 -24.05 23.77
C VAL A 285 -1.62 -25.52 23.76
N ASP A 286 -1.78 -26.18 22.62
CA ASP A 286 -1.36 -27.56 22.45
C ASP A 286 0.16 -27.67 22.52
N GLN A 287 0.66 -28.72 23.17
CA GLN A 287 2.09 -28.95 23.36
C GLN A 287 2.85 -28.99 22.03
N ALA A 288 2.27 -29.52 20.97
CA ALA A 288 2.92 -29.57 19.65
C ALA A 288 3.10 -28.17 19.06
N VAL A 289 2.21 -27.22 19.36
CA VAL A 289 2.33 -25.80 18.95
C VAL A 289 3.40 -25.12 19.80
N GLU A 290 3.43 -25.38 21.11
CA GLU A 290 4.47 -24.85 21.99
C GLU A 290 5.85 -25.33 21.58
N GLU A 291 6.02 -26.63 21.35
CA GLU A 291 7.28 -27.24 20.87
C GLU A 291 7.69 -26.66 19.51
N ALA A 292 6.73 -26.48 18.59
CA ALA A 292 7.01 -25.87 17.28
C ALA A 292 7.48 -24.43 17.40
N MET A 293 7.04 -23.68 18.41
CA MET A 293 7.47 -22.29 18.64
C MET A 293 8.83 -22.17 19.32
N GLN A 294 9.31 -23.24 19.98
CA GLN A 294 10.61 -23.21 20.60
C GLN A 294 11.74 -23.11 19.55
N PRO A 295 12.80 -22.34 19.81
CA PRO A 295 13.96 -22.31 18.93
C PRO A 295 14.69 -23.65 18.97
N ALA A 296 15.05 -24.18 17.81
CA ALA A 296 16.03 -25.25 17.76
C ALA A 296 17.42 -24.71 18.19
N ALA A 297 18.31 -25.61 18.64
CA ALA A 297 19.63 -25.21 19.11
C ALA A 297 20.37 -24.41 18.01
N GLY A 298 20.62 -23.12 18.26
CA GLY A 298 21.29 -22.21 17.32
C GLY A 298 20.37 -21.47 16.34
N GLU A 299 19.06 -21.66 16.40
CA GLU A 299 18.10 -20.89 15.59
C GLU A 299 17.55 -19.67 16.33
N ALA A 300 17.17 -18.65 15.55
CA ALA A 300 16.49 -17.48 16.09
C ALA A 300 15.06 -17.87 16.55
N THR A 301 14.60 -17.25 17.64
CA THR A 301 13.24 -17.42 18.16
C THR A 301 12.22 -16.97 17.10
N VAL A 302 11.21 -17.81 16.83
CA VAL A 302 10.13 -17.46 15.89
C VAL A 302 9.17 -16.44 16.48
N GLY A 303 9.10 -16.36 17.78
CA GLY A 303 8.18 -15.51 18.53
C GLY A 303 7.96 -16.07 19.92
N ARG A 304 6.85 -15.67 20.54
CA ARG A 304 6.54 -16.06 21.92
C ARG A 304 5.05 -16.28 22.12
N ILE A 305 4.72 -17.16 23.06
CA ILE A 305 3.36 -17.37 23.52
C ILE A 305 3.19 -16.62 24.84
N PHE A 306 2.20 -15.77 24.90
CA PHE A 306 1.77 -15.09 26.13
C PHE A 306 0.46 -15.72 26.59
N VAL A 307 0.53 -16.51 27.64
CA VAL A 307 -0.65 -17.10 28.27
C VAL A 307 -1.00 -16.26 29.49
N THR A 308 -2.18 -15.70 29.47
CA THR A 308 -2.65 -14.87 30.56
C THR A 308 -3.76 -15.58 31.31
N SER A 309 -3.62 -15.70 32.63
CA SER A 309 -4.67 -16.24 33.48
C SER A 309 -5.85 -15.27 33.61
N ARG A 310 -7.01 -15.80 34.00
CA ARG A 310 -8.29 -15.07 34.14
C ARG A 310 -8.10 -13.71 34.82
N GLY A 311 -8.56 -12.63 34.18
CA GLY A 311 -8.54 -11.30 34.75
C GLY A 311 -7.53 -10.34 34.12
N LEU A 312 -7.25 -10.48 32.83
CA LEU A 312 -6.45 -9.48 32.10
C LEU A 312 -7.07 -8.09 32.25
N ASP A 313 -6.25 -7.20 32.77
CA ASP A 313 -6.45 -5.78 32.71
C ASP A 313 -5.90 -5.25 31.37
N GLN A 314 -6.45 -4.15 30.87
CA GLN A 314 -5.97 -3.47 29.66
C GLN A 314 -4.47 -3.18 29.75
N THR A 315 -3.98 -2.81 30.91
CA THR A 315 -2.55 -2.57 31.19
C THR A 315 -1.66 -3.77 30.90
N GLN A 316 -2.14 -4.99 31.18
CA GLN A 316 -1.37 -6.22 30.93
C GLN A 316 -1.30 -6.51 29.42
N ILE A 317 -2.36 -6.25 28.67
CA ILE A 317 -2.35 -6.37 27.21
C ILE A 317 -1.38 -5.36 26.60
N GLU A 318 -1.41 -4.12 27.06
CA GLU A 318 -0.51 -3.08 26.60
C GLU A 318 0.96 -3.44 26.91
N GLU A 319 1.22 -4.06 28.05
CA GLU A 319 2.55 -4.54 28.42
C GLU A 319 3.05 -5.65 27.50
N VAL A 320 2.19 -6.62 27.17
CA VAL A 320 2.49 -7.66 26.19
C VAL A 320 2.82 -7.06 24.82
N TYR A 321 2.02 -6.14 24.35
CA TYR A 321 2.28 -5.47 23.08
C TYR A 321 3.57 -4.64 23.11
N ARG A 322 3.89 -4.00 24.23
CA ARG A 322 5.16 -3.28 24.43
C ARG A 322 6.35 -4.24 24.39
N GLU A 323 6.23 -5.42 25.01
CA GLU A 323 7.27 -6.46 24.96
C GLU A 323 7.48 -6.93 23.50
N ILE A 324 6.40 -7.17 22.77
CA ILE A 324 6.47 -7.51 21.34
C ILE A 324 7.17 -6.39 20.54
N ASP A 325 6.89 -5.13 20.84
CA ASP A 325 7.55 -4.01 20.17
C ASP A 325 9.06 -3.98 20.40
N ILE A 326 9.49 -4.28 21.61
CA ILE A 326 10.92 -4.37 21.95
C ILE A 326 11.58 -5.56 21.23
N LEU A 327 10.90 -6.71 21.16
CA LEU A 327 11.41 -7.91 20.50
C LEU A 327 11.52 -7.73 18.98
N GLU A 328 10.63 -6.92 18.39
CA GLU A 328 10.65 -6.59 16.97
C GLU A 328 11.59 -5.41 16.69
N THR A 329 12.88 -5.58 16.97
CA THR A 329 13.91 -4.56 16.72
C THR A 329 14.33 -4.48 15.24
N ASN A 330 14.18 -5.58 14.50
CA ASN A 330 14.50 -5.63 13.09
C ASN A 330 13.37 -4.98 12.27
N ARG A 331 13.77 -4.26 11.22
CA ARG A 331 12.86 -3.49 10.36
C ARG A 331 13.04 -3.89 8.92
N ASN A 332 11.98 -3.87 8.16
CA ASN A 332 12.04 -4.01 6.73
C ASN A 332 12.45 -2.68 6.09
N LEU A 333 13.29 -2.77 5.06
CA LEU A 333 13.59 -1.64 4.21
C LEU A 333 12.47 -1.53 3.16
N THR A 334 11.56 -0.60 3.35
CA THR A 334 10.50 -0.33 2.38
C THR A 334 10.99 0.64 1.32
N ARG A 335 11.00 0.18 0.07
CA ARG A 335 11.37 1.01 -1.08
C ARG A 335 10.21 1.92 -1.45
N ILE A 336 10.31 3.20 -1.15
CA ILE A 336 9.36 4.21 -1.65
C ILE A 336 9.84 4.68 -3.02
N THR A 337 9.13 4.27 -4.06
CA THR A 337 9.36 4.81 -5.40
C THR A 337 8.58 6.10 -5.54
N LEU A 338 9.28 7.24 -5.48
CA LEU A 338 8.66 8.53 -5.74
C LEU A 338 8.25 8.61 -7.21
N GLN A 339 6.96 8.83 -7.46
CA GLN A 339 6.46 8.99 -8.83
C GLN A 339 7.02 10.27 -9.45
N PRO A 340 7.42 10.25 -10.73
CA PRO A 340 7.91 11.44 -11.41
C PRO A 340 6.84 12.52 -11.41
N ARG A 341 7.26 13.76 -11.10
CA ARG A 341 6.36 14.91 -11.14
C ARG A 341 6.22 15.41 -12.57
N TRP A 342 5.04 15.21 -13.13
CA TRP A 342 4.73 15.59 -14.50
C TRP A 342 4.42 17.09 -14.64
N LEU A 343 4.97 17.73 -15.68
CA LEU A 343 4.81 19.17 -15.94
C LEU A 343 3.67 19.49 -16.90
N ARG A 344 2.84 18.52 -17.26
CA ARG A 344 1.73 18.70 -18.19
C ARG A 344 0.79 19.84 -17.79
N GLN A 345 0.32 19.84 -16.52
CA GLN A 345 -0.63 20.85 -16.06
C GLN A 345 -0.08 22.28 -16.11
N PRO A 346 1.11 22.60 -15.52
CA PRO A 346 1.66 23.96 -15.57
C PRO A 346 1.97 24.42 -17.00
N LEU A 347 2.44 23.53 -17.88
CA LEU A 347 2.68 23.86 -19.29
C LEU A 347 1.40 24.16 -20.06
N THR A 348 0.32 23.41 -19.79
CA THR A 348 -0.98 23.68 -20.39
C THR A 348 -1.53 25.03 -19.94
N LEU A 349 -1.46 25.34 -18.64
CA LEU A 349 -1.92 26.63 -18.10
C LEU A 349 -1.11 27.80 -18.66
N LEU A 350 0.20 27.65 -18.78
CA LEU A 350 1.07 28.66 -19.40
C LEU A 350 0.69 28.88 -20.87
N GLY A 351 0.50 27.81 -21.64
CA GLY A 351 0.08 27.88 -23.03
C GLY A 351 -1.27 28.57 -23.20
N LEU A 352 -2.24 28.25 -22.33
CA LEU A 352 -3.56 28.87 -22.33
C LEU A 352 -3.47 30.37 -22.00
N GLY A 353 -2.71 30.74 -20.95
CA GLY A 353 -2.47 32.14 -20.57
C GLY A 353 -1.86 32.96 -21.73
N LEU A 354 -0.85 32.41 -22.40
CA LEU A 354 -0.25 33.05 -23.59
C LEU A 354 -1.24 33.15 -24.76
N ALA A 355 -2.13 32.17 -24.96
CA ALA A 355 -3.16 32.22 -25.98
C ALA A 355 -4.20 33.31 -25.70
N ILE A 356 -4.64 33.45 -24.45
CA ILE A 356 -5.53 34.52 -24.00
C ILE A 356 -4.87 35.89 -24.21
N LEU A 357 -3.62 36.04 -23.79
CA LEU A 357 -2.84 37.26 -23.99
C LEU A 357 -2.74 37.61 -25.48
N HIS A 358 -2.48 36.60 -26.32
CA HIS A 358 -2.47 36.80 -27.80
C HIS A 358 -3.79 37.32 -28.34
N LEU A 359 -4.92 36.77 -27.88
CA LEU A 359 -6.25 37.22 -28.29
C LEU A 359 -6.54 38.64 -27.78
N LEU A 360 -6.19 38.97 -26.55
CA LEU A 360 -6.37 40.31 -25.98
C LEU A 360 -5.54 41.34 -26.70
N LEU A 361 -4.27 41.08 -26.98
CA LEU A 361 -3.42 42.01 -27.75
C LEU A 361 -3.93 42.21 -29.18
N ARG A 362 -4.57 41.20 -29.76
CA ARG A 362 -5.19 41.29 -31.11
C ARG A 362 -6.50 42.08 -31.08
N SER A 363 -7.21 42.16 -29.96
CA SER A 363 -8.47 42.90 -29.83
C SER A 363 -8.26 44.42 -29.64
N VAL A 364 -7.04 44.86 -29.27
CA VAL A 364 -6.71 46.26 -29.07
C VAL A 364 -6.58 46.96 -30.45
N PRO A 365 -7.39 47.99 -30.72
CA PRO A 365 -7.44 48.64 -32.08
C PRO A 365 -6.09 49.25 -32.50
N GLY A 366 -5.28 49.74 -31.58
CA GLY A 366 -3.95 50.31 -31.83
C GLY A 366 -2.88 49.30 -32.26
N LEU A 367 -3.03 48.04 -31.85
CA LEU A 367 -2.12 46.96 -32.20
C LEU A 367 -2.59 46.17 -33.41
N ARG A 368 -3.85 46.35 -33.85
CA ARG A 368 -4.47 45.71 -35.01
C ARG A 368 -4.04 46.31 -36.32
N LYS A 369 -3.60 47.62 -36.32
CA LYS A 369 -3.18 48.39 -37.50
C LYS A 369 -1.67 48.33 -37.77
N LEU A 370 -0.94 47.57 -36.97
CA LEU A 370 0.47 47.28 -37.10
C LEU A 370 0.65 45.82 -37.54
#